data_2a0137ccb0ea6bf7efb508d5bbcd9a8f
#
_entry.id   2a0137ccb0ea6bf7efb508d5bbcd9a8f
#
_cell.length_a   1.000
_cell.length_b   1.000
_cell.length_c   1.000
_cell.angle_alpha   90.00
_cell.angle_beta   90.00
_cell.angle_gamma   90.00
#
_symmetry.space_group_name_H-M   'P 1'
#
loop_
_entity.id
_entity.type
_entity.pdbx_description
1 polymer ?
#
loop_
_entity_poly.entity_id
_entity_poly.type
_entity_poly.pdbx_seq_one_letter_code
_entity_poly.pdbx_strand_id
1 'polypeptide(L)'
;ASDVYKRQHMKGTGQSFRLHRSRDGRAFDVSLDLQGNYQSRNIVTASAAVDFLHEETPLTISRRAYLEGMRCAAANTALMGRWQTLAESPLTVCDTGHNAHGIAYVADQLKATPHRELYCVIGFVRDKDLAHILPLLPRDAHYIFTQAHSERALPAAELTAKAAIYGLRGEAVEEVTAAVARAKELAAPEDMIFIGGSTYVVAEAL
;
A
#
# COMPACT_ATOMS: atom_id res chain seq x y z
N ALA A 1 -11.50 22.43 7.67
CA ALA A 1 -10.94 21.10 7.55
C ALA A 1 -12.05 20.06 7.41
N SER A 2 -11.82 19.02 6.65
CA SER A 2 -12.72 17.87 6.54
C SER A 2 -12.18 16.73 7.40
N ASP A 3 -13.07 15.89 7.91
CA ASP A 3 -12.70 14.75 8.73
C ASP A 3 -13.46 13.49 8.28
N VAL A 4 -12.89 12.30 8.49
CA VAL A 4 -13.54 11.03 8.16
C VAL A 4 -14.26 10.50 9.39
N TYR A 5 -15.57 10.43 9.31
CA TYR A 5 -16.39 9.95 10.41
C TYR A 5 -16.60 8.43 10.40
N LYS A 6 -16.72 7.80 9.22
CA LYS A 6 -16.95 6.36 9.08
C LYS A 6 -16.37 5.82 7.78
N ARG A 7 -15.70 4.67 7.90
CA ARG A 7 -15.23 3.88 6.76
C ARG A 7 -16.08 2.62 6.64
N GLN A 8 -16.47 2.27 5.42
CA GLN A 8 -17.11 0.99 5.11
C GLN A 8 -16.37 0.33 3.95
N HIS A 9 -16.09 -0.98 4.06
CA HIS A 9 -15.64 -1.76 2.91
C HIS A 9 -16.84 -2.03 2.00
N MET A 10 -16.70 -1.72 0.72
CA MET A 10 -17.68 -2.13 -0.29
C MET A 10 -17.39 -3.56 -0.73
N LYS A 11 -18.41 -4.30 -1.19
CA LYS A 11 -18.19 -5.54 -1.94
C LYS A 11 -17.48 -5.19 -3.25
N GLY A 12 -16.27 -5.73 -3.45
CA GLY A 12 -15.41 -5.43 -4.60
C GLY A 12 -14.14 -4.67 -4.23
N THR A 13 -13.52 -4.02 -5.20
CA THR A 13 -12.19 -3.41 -5.13
C THR A 13 -12.15 -1.99 -4.54
N GLY A 14 -13.23 -1.50 -3.94
CA GLY A 14 -13.35 -0.12 -3.47
C GLY A 14 -13.60 0.03 -1.98
N GLN A 15 -13.53 1.27 -1.50
CA GLN A 15 -13.84 1.69 -0.14
C GLN A 15 -14.88 2.80 -0.16
N SER A 16 -15.72 2.89 0.87
CA SER A 16 -16.64 4.02 1.10
C SER A 16 -16.28 4.74 2.37
N PHE A 17 -16.32 6.07 2.32
CA PHE A 17 -16.02 6.95 3.43
C PHE A 17 -17.18 7.93 3.64
N ARG A 18 -17.51 8.20 4.91
CA ARG A 18 -18.36 9.32 5.27
C ARG A 18 -17.48 10.51 5.64
N LEU A 19 -17.43 11.49 4.77
CA LEU A 19 -16.69 12.72 5.00
C LEU A 19 -17.56 13.73 5.74
N HIS A 20 -16.98 14.40 6.72
CA HIS A 20 -17.59 15.50 7.43
C HIS A 20 -16.84 16.79 7.12
N ARG A 21 -17.53 17.77 6.57
CA ARG A 21 -16.96 19.06 6.24
C ARG A 21 -17.18 20.03 7.42
N SER A 22 -16.12 20.36 8.13
CA SER A 22 -16.22 21.15 9.37
C SER A 22 -16.74 22.58 9.17
N ARG A 23 -16.53 23.16 7.97
CA ARG A 23 -16.90 24.58 7.72
C ARG A 23 -18.40 24.82 7.60
N ASP A 24 -19.20 23.86 7.12
CA ASP A 24 -20.64 23.98 6.88
C ASP A 24 -21.47 22.87 7.54
N GLY A 25 -20.81 22.00 8.30
CA GLY A 25 -21.45 20.89 9.02
C GLY A 25 -22.01 19.78 8.13
N ARG A 26 -21.79 19.84 6.80
CA ARG A 26 -22.33 18.87 5.86
C ARG A 26 -21.55 17.56 5.89
N ALA A 27 -22.27 16.45 5.83
CA ALA A 27 -21.70 15.13 5.67
C ALA A 27 -22.17 14.50 4.34
N PHE A 28 -21.28 13.74 3.70
CA PHE A 28 -21.60 13.04 2.46
C PHE A 28 -20.74 11.80 2.28
N ASP A 29 -21.26 10.84 1.52
CA ASP A 29 -20.56 9.60 1.25
C ASP A 29 -19.71 9.75 -0.02
N VAL A 30 -18.48 9.22 0.03
CA VAL A 30 -17.53 9.20 -1.08
C VAL A 30 -17.02 7.77 -1.25
N SER A 31 -17.08 7.26 -2.47
CA SER A 31 -16.47 5.99 -2.85
C SER A 31 -15.10 6.23 -3.46
N LEU A 32 -14.16 5.33 -3.19
CA LEU A 32 -12.78 5.37 -3.67
C LEU A 32 -12.38 3.98 -4.16
N ASP A 33 -11.84 3.88 -5.36
CA ASP A 33 -11.34 2.63 -5.95
C ASP A 33 -9.92 2.25 -5.49
N LEU A 34 -9.23 3.11 -4.73
CA LEU A 34 -7.97 2.80 -4.08
C LEU A 34 -8.22 2.10 -2.75
N GLN A 35 -7.45 1.04 -2.50
CA GLN A 35 -7.48 0.29 -1.25
C GLN A 35 -6.40 0.81 -0.26
N GLY A 36 -6.32 0.20 0.92
CA GLY A 36 -5.38 0.60 1.95
C GLY A 36 -6.00 1.47 3.04
N ASN A 37 -5.66 1.17 4.29
CA ASN A 37 -6.24 1.85 5.46
C ASN A 37 -5.88 3.34 5.52
N TYR A 38 -4.71 3.71 5.02
CA TYR A 38 -4.21 5.08 4.96
C TYR A 38 -5.00 5.98 3.99
N GLN A 39 -5.82 5.44 3.10
CA GLN A 39 -6.66 6.21 2.19
C GLN A 39 -7.70 7.07 2.93
N SER A 40 -8.04 6.72 4.16
CA SER A 40 -8.88 7.56 5.02
C SER A 40 -8.30 8.96 5.26
N ARG A 41 -6.96 9.08 5.30
CA ARG A 41 -6.26 10.37 5.42
C ARG A 41 -6.09 11.05 4.07
N ASN A 42 -5.74 10.28 3.04
CA ASN A 42 -5.54 10.82 1.71
C ASN A 42 -6.81 11.46 1.15
N ILE A 43 -7.97 10.84 1.37
CA ILE A 43 -9.26 11.37 0.88
C ILE A 43 -9.62 12.71 1.54
N VAL A 44 -9.26 12.92 2.82
CA VAL A 44 -9.45 14.20 3.52
C VAL A 44 -8.59 15.28 2.86
N THR A 45 -7.31 15.00 2.64
CA THR A 45 -6.38 15.95 2.02
C THR A 45 -6.80 16.26 0.57
N ALA A 46 -7.16 15.24 -0.21
CA ALA A 46 -7.61 15.43 -1.58
C ALA A 46 -8.92 16.25 -1.65
N SER A 47 -9.86 15.99 -0.73
CA SER A 47 -11.11 16.76 -0.65
C SER A 47 -10.87 18.22 -0.30
N ALA A 48 -9.98 18.50 0.64
CA ALA A 48 -9.60 19.85 1.01
C ALA A 48 -8.90 20.59 -0.15
N ALA A 49 -8.06 19.90 -0.91
CA ALA A 49 -7.42 20.46 -2.10
C ALA A 49 -8.45 20.79 -3.21
N VAL A 50 -9.43 19.91 -3.42
CA VAL A 50 -10.51 20.16 -4.40
C VAL A 50 -11.39 21.34 -3.97
N ASP A 51 -11.74 21.43 -2.68
CA ASP A 51 -12.47 22.58 -2.15
C ASP A 51 -11.69 23.88 -2.37
N PHE A 52 -10.39 23.90 -2.07
CA PHE A 52 -9.51 25.05 -2.30
C PHE A 52 -9.45 25.44 -3.78
N LEU A 53 -9.24 24.48 -4.68
CA LEU A 53 -9.19 24.73 -6.11
C LEU A 53 -10.51 25.31 -6.65
N HIS A 54 -11.65 24.81 -6.17
CA HIS A 54 -12.97 25.31 -6.56
C HIS A 54 -13.25 26.74 -6.09
N GLU A 55 -12.73 27.12 -4.91
CA GLU A 55 -13.03 28.41 -4.27
C GLU A 55 -12.05 29.52 -4.62
N GLU A 56 -10.77 29.16 -4.71
CA GLU A 56 -9.67 30.13 -4.85
C GLU A 56 -9.09 30.21 -6.27
N THR A 57 -9.65 29.43 -7.22
CA THR A 57 -9.21 29.45 -8.62
C THR A 57 -10.39 29.57 -9.59
N PRO A 58 -10.16 29.89 -10.89
CA PRO A 58 -11.22 29.88 -11.90
C PRO A 58 -11.82 28.50 -12.20
N LEU A 59 -11.32 27.43 -11.58
CA LEU A 59 -11.80 26.06 -11.81
C LEU A 59 -13.17 25.85 -11.17
N THR A 60 -14.15 25.45 -11.97
CA THR A 60 -15.46 25.05 -11.47
C THR A 60 -15.53 23.53 -11.35
N ILE A 61 -15.47 23.01 -10.13
CA ILE A 61 -15.54 21.57 -9.85
C ILE A 61 -16.91 21.24 -9.29
N SER A 62 -17.75 20.58 -10.09
CA SER A 62 -19.07 20.15 -9.63
C SER A 62 -18.95 18.97 -8.63
N ARG A 63 -19.93 18.86 -7.72
CA ARG A 63 -20.01 17.71 -6.81
C ARG A 63 -20.00 16.36 -7.55
N ARG A 64 -20.67 16.31 -8.71
CA ARG A 64 -20.70 15.10 -9.56
C ARG A 64 -19.30 14.76 -10.07
N ALA A 65 -18.56 15.73 -10.59
CA ALA A 65 -17.19 15.53 -11.07
C ALA A 65 -16.25 15.07 -9.95
N TYR A 66 -16.38 15.67 -8.77
CA TYR A 66 -15.62 15.26 -7.58
C TYR A 66 -15.91 13.81 -7.19
N LEU A 67 -17.18 13.42 -7.01
CA LEU A 67 -17.55 12.07 -6.60
C LEU A 67 -17.15 11.01 -7.64
N GLU A 68 -17.30 11.33 -8.92
CA GLU A 68 -16.90 10.44 -10.02
C GLU A 68 -15.38 10.31 -10.10
N GLY A 69 -14.64 11.41 -9.96
CA GLY A 69 -13.18 11.41 -9.92
C GLY A 69 -12.62 10.57 -8.77
N MET A 70 -13.22 10.65 -7.58
CA MET A 70 -12.84 9.82 -6.45
C MET A 70 -13.18 8.35 -6.67
N ARG A 71 -14.36 8.05 -7.21
CA ARG A 71 -14.80 6.67 -7.49
C ARG A 71 -13.92 5.95 -8.50
N CYS A 72 -13.28 6.70 -9.39
CA CYS A 72 -12.44 6.19 -10.48
C CYS A 72 -11.00 6.72 -10.39
N ALA A 73 -10.50 7.01 -9.18
CA ALA A 73 -9.18 7.63 -9.01
C ALA A 73 -8.04 6.76 -9.60
N ALA A 74 -8.00 5.49 -9.25
CA ALA A 74 -7.02 4.55 -9.80
C ALA A 74 -7.24 4.33 -11.30
N ALA A 75 -8.49 4.09 -11.72
CA ALA A 75 -8.83 3.82 -13.12
C ALA A 75 -8.47 5.00 -14.05
N ASN A 76 -8.75 6.25 -13.62
CA ASN A 76 -8.48 7.45 -14.43
C ASN A 76 -7.00 7.82 -14.51
N THR A 77 -6.20 7.42 -13.53
CA THR A 77 -4.78 7.82 -13.41
C THR A 77 -3.80 6.70 -13.65
N ALA A 78 -4.29 5.47 -13.81
CA ALA A 78 -3.48 4.25 -13.82
C ALA A 78 -2.57 4.14 -12.58
N LEU A 79 -3.00 4.66 -11.43
CA LEU A 79 -2.24 4.60 -10.20
C LEU A 79 -2.21 3.18 -9.65
N MET A 80 -1.02 2.61 -9.58
CA MET A 80 -0.77 1.23 -9.15
C MET A 80 -0.01 1.19 -7.81
N GLY A 81 0.02 0.01 -7.17
CA GLY A 81 0.82 -0.22 -5.97
C GLY A 81 0.32 0.49 -4.72
N ARG A 82 -0.99 0.61 -4.53
CA ARG A 82 -1.62 1.17 -3.33
C ARG A 82 -2.53 0.14 -2.68
N TRP A 83 -1.94 -0.80 -1.95
CA TRP A 83 -2.60 -2.00 -1.42
C TRP A 83 -3.38 -2.72 -2.51
N GLN A 84 -2.72 -2.88 -3.66
CA GLN A 84 -3.34 -3.41 -4.86
C GLN A 84 -3.35 -4.93 -4.83
N THR A 85 -4.53 -5.54 -5.00
CA THR A 85 -4.67 -6.98 -5.15
C THR A 85 -4.26 -7.40 -6.55
N LEU A 86 -3.32 -8.35 -6.63
CA LEU A 86 -2.79 -8.93 -7.86
C LEU A 86 -3.37 -10.32 -8.13
N ALA A 87 -3.71 -11.07 -7.06
CA ALA A 87 -4.36 -12.36 -7.13
C ALA A 87 -5.19 -12.60 -5.87
N GLU A 88 -6.22 -13.44 -5.96
CA GLU A 88 -7.12 -13.73 -4.85
C GLU A 88 -6.78 -15.03 -4.11
N SER A 89 -6.06 -15.96 -4.74
CA SER A 89 -5.69 -17.24 -4.12
C SER A 89 -4.35 -17.75 -4.67
N PRO A 90 -3.26 -17.76 -3.87
CA PRO A 90 -3.15 -17.06 -2.60
C PRO A 90 -3.37 -15.56 -2.74
N LEU A 91 -3.96 -14.93 -1.73
CA LEU A 91 -4.14 -13.48 -1.74
C LEU A 91 -2.79 -12.78 -1.92
N THR A 92 -2.60 -12.16 -3.08
CA THR A 92 -1.35 -11.47 -3.41
C THR A 92 -1.62 -9.98 -3.50
N VAL A 93 -0.92 -9.20 -2.68
CA VAL A 93 -1.10 -7.74 -2.59
C VAL A 93 0.25 -7.04 -2.74
N CYS A 94 0.28 -5.90 -3.43
CA CYS A 94 1.46 -5.04 -3.45
C CYS A 94 1.17 -3.64 -2.91
N ASP A 95 2.19 -3.03 -2.28
CA ASP A 95 2.14 -1.65 -1.81
C ASP A 95 3.52 -0.97 -1.89
N THR A 96 3.55 0.26 -2.36
CA THR A 96 4.77 1.06 -2.53
C THR A 96 5.22 1.79 -1.26
N GLY A 97 4.65 1.50 -0.10
CA GLY A 97 5.11 1.99 1.19
C GLY A 97 6.59 1.67 1.40
N HIS A 98 7.43 2.70 1.63
CA HIS A 98 8.88 2.56 1.61
C HIS A 98 9.62 3.37 2.70
N ASN A 99 8.89 3.95 3.63
CA ASN A 99 9.42 4.65 4.80
C ASN A 99 8.73 4.15 6.06
N ALA A 100 9.25 4.47 7.24
CA ALA A 100 8.73 3.97 8.50
C ALA A 100 7.23 4.23 8.67
N HIS A 101 6.75 5.41 8.29
CA HIS A 101 5.33 5.76 8.39
C HIS A 101 4.46 4.90 7.46
N GLY A 102 4.85 4.75 6.19
CA GLY A 102 4.14 3.90 5.22
C GLY A 102 4.16 2.42 5.61
N ILE A 103 5.33 1.91 6.04
CA ILE A 103 5.48 0.52 6.47
C ILE A 103 4.67 0.23 7.73
N ALA A 104 4.52 1.18 8.66
CA ALA A 104 3.65 0.99 9.82
C ALA A 104 2.19 0.71 9.40
N TYR A 105 1.64 1.47 8.44
CA TYR A 105 0.30 1.20 7.89
C TYR A 105 0.21 -0.15 7.18
N VAL A 106 1.22 -0.49 6.39
CA VAL A 106 1.30 -1.78 5.71
C VAL A 106 1.30 -2.91 6.74
N ALA A 107 2.15 -2.84 7.76
CA ALA A 107 2.25 -3.85 8.81
C ALA A 107 0.93 -4.02 9.58
N ASP A 108 0.25 -2.92 9.93
CA ASP A 108 -1.05 -2.96 10.59
C ASP A 108 -2.12 -3.60 9.69
N GLN A 109 -2.07 -3.33 8.41
CA GLN A 109 -3.02 -3.89 7.46
C GLN A 109 -2.73 -5.37 7.16
N LEU A 110 -1.47 -5.79 7.09
CA LEU A 110 -1.08 -7.19 7.00
C LEU A 110 -1.64 -8.00 8.17
N LYS A 111 -1.46 -7.51 9.41
CA LYS A 111 -2.03 -8.14 10.63
C LYS A 111 -3.55 -8.21 10.64
N ALA A 112 -4.23 -7.23 10.05
CA ALA A 112 -5.69 -7.15 10.00
C ALA A 112 -6.29 -7.97 8.85
N THR A 113 -5.50 -8.40 7.88
CA THR A 113 -5.97 -9.20 6.73
C THR A 113 -5.91 -10.69 7.08
N PRO A 114 -7.02 -11.44 7.02
CA PRO A 114 -7.01 -12.87 7.34
C PRO A 114 -6.10 -13.66 6.38
N HIS A 115 -5.22 -14.48 6.93
CA HIS A 115 -4.34 -15.41 6.21
C HIS A 115 -3.87 -16.51 7.18
N ARG A 116 -3.41 -17.64 6.64
CA ARG A 116 -2.80 -18.70 7.44
C ARG A 116 -1.31 -18.41 7.66
N GLU A 117 -0.55 -18.25 6.57
CA GLU A 117 0.86 -17.88 6.57
C GLU A 117 1.04 -16.62 5.73
N LEU A 118 2.05 -15.82 6.07
CA LEU A 118 2.40 -14.59 5.34
C LEU A 118 3.78 -14.71 4.70
N TYR A 119 3.83 -14.53 3.38
CA TYR A 119 5.07 -14.46 2.61
C TYR A 119 5.30 -13.02 2.18
N CYS A 120 6.47 -12.45 2.53
CA CYS A 120 6.81 -11.07 2.24
C CYS A 120 7.97 -11.00 1.24
N VAL A 121 7.69 -10.59 0.01
CA VAL A 121 8.71 -10.24 -1.00
C VAL A 121 9.07 -8.79 -0.83
N ILE A 122 10.26 -8.50 -0.28
CA ILE A 122 10.64 -7.14 0.16
C ILE A 122 12.03 -6.76 -0.33
N GLY A 123 12.12 -5.54 -0.89
CA GLY A 123 13.39 -4.91 -1.20
C GLY A 123 13.35 -3.40 -0.95
N PHE A 124 14.50 -2.84 -0.61
CA PHE A 124 14.65 -1.42 -0.31
C PHE A 124 15.76 -0.77 -1.14
N VAL A 125 15.77 0.55 -1.19
CA VAL A 125 16.91 1.32 -1.69
C VAL A 125 17.89 1.64 -0.55
N ARG A 126 19.18 1.87 -0.89
CA ARG A 126 20.28 2.02 0.07
C ARG A 126 20.10 3.20 1.05
N ASP A 127 19.44 4.27 0.61
CA ASP A 127 19.25 5.51 1.35
C ASP A 127 18.12 5.47 2.39
N LYS A 128 17.49 4.30 2.60
CA LYS A 128 16.43 4.16 3.59
C LYS A 128 16.96 3.88 4.99
N ASP A 129 16.29 4.48 5.96
CA ASP A 129 16.54 4.23 7.38
C ASP A 129 15.93 2.89 7.81
N LEU A 130 16.66 1.81 7.52
CA LEU A 130 16.21 0.46 7.81
C LEU A 130 16.09 0.18 9.31
N ALA A 131 16.84 0.90 10.16
CA ALA A 131 16.76 0.74 11.60
C ALA A 131 15.38 1.11 12.15
N HIS A 132 14.69 2.06 11.53
CA HIS A 132 13.33 2.45 11.87
C HIS A 132 12.25 1.70 11.07
N ILE A 133 12.61 1.03 9.98
CA ILE A 133 11.67 0.32 9.11
C ILE A 133 11.54 -1.15 9.51
N LEU A 134 12.66 -1.88 9.60
CA LEU A 134 12.66 -3.32 9.80
C LEU A 134 11.96 -3.78 11.10
N PRO A 135 12.07 -3.06 12.24
CA PRO A 135 11.36 -3.43 13.47
C PRO A 135 9.83 -3.41 13.36
N LEU A 136 9.27 -2.69 12.36
CA LEU A 136 7.82 -2.56 12.16
C LEU A 136 7.22 -3.76 11.42
N LEU A 137 8.04 -4.52 10.71
CA LEU A 137 7.60 -5.65 9.89
C LEU A 137 7.22 -6.87 10.76
N PRO A 138 6.23 -7.68 10.35
CA PRO A 138 5.79 -8.87 11.07
C PRO A 138 6.95 -9.88 11.24
N ARG A 139 7.19 -10.35 12.47
CA ARG A 139 8.28 -11.32 12.76
C ARG A 139 7.91 -12.76 12.45
N ASP A 140 6.64 -13.04 12.35
CA ASP A 140 6.05 -14.35 12.05
C ASP A 140 5.85 -14.60 10.55
N ALA A 141 6.23 -13.64 9.69
CA ALA A 141 6.20 -13.80 8.24
C ALA A 141 7.45 -14.52 7.70
N HIS A 142 7.30 -15.16 6.55
CA HIS A 142 8.38 -15.73 5.74
C HIS A 142 8.88 -14.68 4.74
N TYR A 143 10.16 -14.30 4.83
CA TYR A 143 10.71 -13.25 3.98
C TYR A 143 11.46 -13.82 2.78
N ILE A 144 11.24 -13.20 1.63
CA ILE A 144 12.05 -13.34 0.44
C ILE A 144 12.60 -11.96 0.14
N PHE A 145 13.84 -11.72 0.56
CA PHE A 145 14.48 -10.43 0.36
C PHE A 145 15.00 -10.33 -1.06
N THR A 146 14.69 -9.24 -1.74
CA THR A 146 15.01 -9.04 -3.14
C THR A 146 15.60 -7.66 -3.41
N GLN A 147 16.07 -7.42 -4.62
CA GLN A 147 16.58 -6.14 -5.08
C GLN A 147 16.02 -5.81 -6.46
N ALA A 148 15.66 -4.56 -6.68
CA ALA A 148 15.24 -4.10 -8.00
C ALA A 148 16.45 -3.83 -8.92
N HIS A 149 16.24 -3.81 -10.23
CA HIS A 149 17.22 -3.42 -11.24
C HIS A 149 17.47 -1.89 -11.19
N SER A 150 18.13 -1.44 -10.14
CA SER A 150 18.45 -0.04 -9.91
C SER A 150 19.78 0.10 -9.19
N GLU A 151 20.61 1.05 -9.61
CA GLU A 151 21.85 1.38 -8.91
C GLU A 151 21.64 1.78 -7.43
N ARG A 152 20.44 2.24 -7.11
CA ARG A 152 20.03 2.60 -5.75
C ARG A 152 19.59 1.40 -4.92
N ALA A 153 19.37 0.25 -5.52
CA ALA A 153 18.87 -0.92 -4.80
C ALA A 153 19.88 -1.38 -3.73
N LEU A 154 19.37 -1.73 -2.57
CA LEU A 154 20.14 -2.43 -1.56
C LEU A 154 20.24 -3.91 -1.97
N PRO A 155 21.45 -4.52 -2.01
CA PRO A 155 21.59 -5.93 -2.35
C PRO A 155 20.77 -6.83 -1.45
N ALA A 156 20.09 -7.83 -2.04
CA ALA A 156 19.23 -8.76 -1.31
C ALA A 156 19.97 -9.47 -0.15
N ALA A 157 21.20 -9.91 -0.38
CA ALA A 157 22.02 -10.53 0.66
C ALA A 157 22.34 -9.57 1.83
N GLU A 158 22.62 -8.29 1.53
CA GLU A 158 22.87 -7.27 2.56
C GLU A 158 21.58 -6.97 3.36
N LEU A 159 20.43 -6.87 2.67
CA LEU A 159 19.15 -6.68 3.32
C LEU A 159 18.80 -7.86 4.25
N THR A 160 19.05 -9.10 3.80
CA THR A 160 18.82 -10.31 4.60
C THR A 160 19.66 -10.28 5.90
N ALA A 161 20.93 -9.92 5.80
CA ALA A 161 21.81 -9.82 6.97
C ALA A 161 21.34 -8.75 7.96
N LYS A 162 20.91 -7.57 7.46
CA LYS A 162 20.36 -6.50 8.29
C LYS A 162 19.02 -6.90 8.93
N ALA A 163 18.14 -7.56 8.19
CA ALA A 163 16.83 -8.00 8.65
C ALA A 163 16.91 -9.05 9.76
N ALA A 164 17.90 -9.95 9.69
CA ALA A 164 18.15 -10.97 10.71
C ALA A 164 18.39 -10.37 12.11
N ILE A 165 18.99 -9.18 12.21
CA ILE A 165 19.24 -8.46 13.48
C ILE A 165 17.91 -8.14 14.18
N TYR A 166 16.83 -7.93 13.42
CA TYR A 166 15.49 -7.63 13.94
C TYR A 166 14.60 -8.87 14.07
N GLY A 167 15.16 -10.06 13.84
CA GLY A 167 14.44 -11.33 13.93
C GLY A 167 13.55 -11.65 12.72
N LEU A 168 13.74 -10.95 11.60
CA LEU A 168 13.08 -11.27 10.34
C LEU A 168 13.83 -12.41 9.65
N ARG A 169 13.14 -13.51 9.37
CA ARG A 169 13.73 -14.74 8.83
C ARG A 169 13.35 -14.94 7.38
N GLY A 170 14.32 -15.25 6.53
CA GLY A 170 14.05 -15.47 5.11
C GLY A 170 15.31 -15.75 4.31
N GLU A 171 15.10 -15.86 3.00
CA GLU A 171 16.14 -16.11 1.99
C GLU A 171 16.36 -14.89 1.10
N ALA A 172 17.52 -14.78 0.48
CA ALA A 172 17.84 -13.77 -0.52
C ALA A 172 17.58 -14.33 -1.92
N VAL A 173 16.76 -13.64 -2.71
CA VAL A 173 16.54 -13.92 -4.13
C VAL A 173 16.70 -12.60 -4.89
N GLU A 174 17.75 -12.47 -5.69
CA GLU A 174 18.14 -11.18 -6.27
C GLU A 174 17.04 -10.60 -7.16
N GLU A 175 16.56 -11.38 -8.13
CA GLU A 175 15.57 -10.95 -9.10
C GLU A 175 14.16 -10.87 -8.52
N VAL A 176 13.48 -9.74 -8.68
CA VAL A 176 12.12 -9.52 -8.15
C VAL A 176 11.13 -10.55 -8.69
N THR A 177 11.16 -10.81 -9.98
CA THR A 177 10.28 -11.79 -10.63
C THR A 177 10.50 -13.21 -10.11
N ALA A 178 11.77 -13.59 -9.87
CA ALA A 178 12.13 -14.88 -9.27
C ALA A 178 11.69 -14.96 -7.80
N ALA A 179 11.84 -13.86 -7.04
CA ALA A 179 11.37 -13.78 -5.66
C ALA A 179 9.84 -13.92 -5.55
N VAL A 180 9.09 -13.29 -6.45
CA VAL A 180 7.63 -13.44 -6.55
C VAL A 180 7.24 -14.87 -6.93
N ALA A 181 7.93 -15.47 -7.90
CA ALA A 181 7.72 -16.87 -8.28
C ALA A 181 7.98 -17.81 -7.09
N ARG A 182 9.06 -17.58 -6.35
CA ARG A 182 9.42 -18.34 -5.15
C ARG A 182 8.35 -18.23 -4.06
N ALA A 183 7.81 -17.03 -3.82
CA ALA A 183 6.69 -16.85 -2.89
C ALA A 183 5.46 -17.66 -3.31
N LYS A 184 5.13 -17.65 -4.61
CA LYS A 184 3.99 -18.42 -5.15
C LYS A 184 4.17 -19.93 -5.07
N GLU A 185 5.41 -20.43 -5.18
CA GLU A 185 5.72 -21.85 -5.00
C GLU A 185 5.51 -22.32 -3.56
N LEU A 186 5.81 -21.46 -2.59
CA LEU A 186 5.73 -21.78 -1.17
C LEU A 186 4.33 -21.61 -0.58
N ALA A 187 3.57 -20.65 -1.09
CA ALA A 187 2.28 -20.28 -0.55
C ALA A 187 1.17 -21.24 -1.00
N ALA A 188 0.34 -21.65 -0.05
CA ALA A 188 -0.93 -22.36 -0.32
C ALA A 188 -2.07 -21.35 -0.57
N PRO A 189 -3.23 -21.81 -1.08
CA PRO A 189 -4.37 -20.93 -1.39
C PRO A 189 -4.86 -20.04 -0.25
N GLU A 190 -4.71 -20.48 1.01
CA GLU A 190 -5.15 -19.77 2.22
C GLU A 190 -4.10 -18.80 2.77
N ASP A 191 -2.93 -18.77 2.16
CA ASP A 191 -1.83 -17.88 2.57
C ASP A 191 -1.94 -16.52 1.89
N MET A 192 -1.11 -15.60 2.36
CA MET A 192 -1.00 -14.29 1.78
C MET A 192 0.42 -14.02 1.28
N ILE A 193 0.54 -13.40 0.11
CA ILE A 193 1.79 -12.87 -0.42
C ILE A 193 1.71 -11.36 -0.42
N PHE A 194 2.69 -10.71 0.21
CA PHE A 194 2.87 -9.27 0.17
C PHE A 194 4.13 -8.91 -0.62
N ILE A 195 4.03 -7.93 -1.51
CA ILE A 195 5.15 -7.44 -2.33
C ILE A 195 5.33 -5.95 -2.05
N GLY A 196 6.53 -5.53 -1.60
CA GLY A 196 6.70 -4.13 -1.24
C GLY A 196 8.09 -3.69 -0.80
N GLY A 197 8.13 -2.62 0.02
CA GLY A 197 9.33 -1.99 0.55
C GLY A 197 9.96 -0.94 -0.39
N SER A 198 9.67 -0.99 -1.69
CA SER A 198 10.14 -0.02 -2.67
C SER A 198 9.18 0.11 -3.85
N THR A 199 9.04 1.31 -4.39
CA THR A 199 8.33 1.53 -5.66
C THR A 199 8.95 0.74 -6.81
N TYR A 200 10.30 0.60 -6.83
CA TYR A 200 11.00 -0.16 -7.86
C TYR A 200 10.68 -1.66 -7.80
N VAL A 201 10.65 -2.25 -6.61
CA VAL A 201 10.28 -3.66 -6.42
C VAL A 201 8.84 -3.90 -6.87
N VAL A 202 7.91 -3.02 -6.50
CA VAL A 202 6.51 -3.14 -6.93
C VAL A 202 6.38 -2.99 -8.44
N ALA A 203 7.12 -2.06 -9.05
CA ALA A 203 7.07 -1.85 -10.50
C ALA A 203 7.59 -3.04 -11.31
N GLU A 204 8.59 -3.77 -10.80
CA GLU A 204 9.11 -4.98 -11.46
C GLU A 204 8.24 -6.23 -11.20
N ALA A 205 7.40 -6.20 -10.19
CA ALA A 205 6.47 -7.27 -9.87
C ALA A 205 5.14 -7.18 -10.61
N LEU A 206 4.81 -6.01 -11.20
CA LEU A 206 3.58 -5.72 -11.97
C LEU A 206 3.77 -6.05 -13.46
#